data_f40a08920c32bb0fddd40d589bd46f8d
#
_entry.id   f40a08920c32bb0fddd40d589bd46f8d
#
_cell.length_a   1.000
_cell.length_b   1.000
_cell.length_c   1.000
_cell.angle_alpha   90.00
_cell.angle_beta   90.00
_cell.angle_gamma   90.00
#
_symmetry.space_group_name_H-M   'P 1'
#
loop_
_entity.id
_entity.type
_entity.pdbx_description
1 polymer ?
#
loop_
_entity_poly.entity_id
_entity_poly.type
_entity_poly.pdbx_seq_one_letter_code
_entity_poly.pdbx_strand_id
1 'polypeptide(L)'
;MEIKVIASTKVGYVMPKDEAVDFSGKSAGICYLPDTVETLFAEAPEKTQRRADGNIKSGHHSVFGHPTYNLCLEGIPKILAMILNNEKIYNTSEKSARYTHMEPSPQEKELYEKWIEIFKEQILIQYPK
;
A
#
# COMPACT_ATOMS: atom_id res chain seq x y z
N MET A 1 -12.03 -10.81 1.73
CA MET A 1 -10.95 -9.80 1.59
C MET A 1 -11.08 -8.82 2.73
N GLU A 2 -10.02 -8.61 3.48
CA GLU A 2 -9.97 -7.63 4.55
C GLU A 2 -8.74 -6.73 4.31
N ILE A 3 -8.91 -5.43 4.50
CA ILE A 3 -7.86 -4.42 4.38
C ILE A 3 -7.74 -3.69 5.71
N LYS A 4 -6.55 -3.72 6.31
CA LYS A 4 -6.25 -3.04 7.57
C LYS A 4 -5.13 -2.02 7.37
N VAL A 5 -5.33 -0.81 7.85
CA VAL A 5 -4.24 0.16 8.03
C VAL A 5 -3.52 -0.18 9.33
N ILE A 6 -2.26 -0.55 9.25
CA ILE A 6 -1.47 -1.00 10.40
C ILE A 6 -0.45 0.04 10.89
N ALA A 7 -0.13 1.01 10.08
CA ALA A 7 0.74 2.12 10.43
C ALA A 7 0.55 3.29 9.46
N SER A 8 1.02 4.46 9.85
CA SER A 8 1.03 5.67 9.03
C SER A 8 2.34 6.43 9.24
N THR A 9 2.45 7.64 8.70
CA THR A 9 3.63 8.52 8.86
C THR A 9 4.05 8.71 10.32
N LYS A 10 3.09 8.75 11.25
CA LYS A 10 3.33 8.84 12.68
C LYS A 10 3.46 7.44 13.29
N VAL A 11 4.61 7.12 13.88
CA VAL A 11 4.88 5.80 14.47
C VAL A 11 3.90 5.47 15.59
N GLY A 12 3.37 4.25 15.57
CA GLY A 12 2.42 3.74 16.57
C GLY A 12 1.04 4.39 16.55
N TYR A 13 0.72 5.08 15.46
CA TYR A 13 -0.54 5.79 15.30
C TYR A 13 -1.04 5.70 13.85
N VAL A 14 -2.32 5.46 13.68
CA VAL A 14 -2.97 5.55 12.38
C VAL A 14 -3.53 6.95 12.22
N MET A 15 -2.89 7.75 11.39
CA MET A 15 -3.26 9.14 11.16
C MET A 15 -4.65 9.23 10.50
N PRO A 16 -5.63 9.93 11.10
CA PRO A 16 -6.91 10.22 10.48
C PRO A 16 -6.75 11.08 9.22
N LYS A 17 -7.77 11.07 8.37
CA LYS A 17 -7.75 11.81 7.10
C LYS A 17 -7.52 13.32 7.28
N ASP A 18 -8.16 13.91 8.26
CA ASP A 18 -8.04 15.34 8.60
C ASP A 18 -6.62 15.71 9.05
N GLU A 19 -5.97 14.88 9.87
CA GLU A 19 -4.57 15.07 10.23
C GLU A 19 -3.63 14.92 9.03
N ALA A 20 -3.89 13.98 8.13
CA ALA A 20 -3.11 13.80 6.91
C ALA A 20 -3.24 15.01 5.98
N VAL A 21 -4.44 15.58 5.87
CA VAL A 21 -4.70 16.81 5.10
C VAL A 21 -4.04 18.01 5.75
N ASP A 22 -4.12 18.17 7.08
CA ASP A 22 -3.42 19.20 7.83
C ASP A 22 -1.91 19.13 7.63
N PHE A 23 -1.33 17.94 7.75
CA PHE A 23 0.10 17.71 7.50
C PHE A 23 0.49 18.09 6.06
N SER A 24 -0.32 17.73 5.07
CA SER A 24 -0.10 18.12 3.67
C SER A 24 -0.19 19.63 3.49
N GLY A 25 -1.13 20.29 4.15
CA GLY A 25 -1.28 21.75 4.15
C GLY A 25 -0.08 22.47 4.78
N LYS A 26 0.47 21.93 5.86
CA LYS A 26 1.72 22.40 6.50
C LYS A 26 2.92 22.23 5.58
N SER A 27 3.05 21.05 4.96
CA SER A 27 4.12 20.78 3.99
C SER A 27 4.06 21.71 2.78
N ALA A 28 2.86 22.04 2.29
CA ALA A 28 2.67 23.03 1.26
C ALA A 28 3.13 24.44 1.70
N GLY A 29 2.95 24.78 2.98
CA GLY A 29 3.46 26.05 3.54
C GLY A 29 4.96 26.20 3.37
N ILE A 30 5.72 25.12 3.55
CA ILE A 30 7.19 25.13 3.37
C ILE A 30 7.58 25.51 1.93
N CYS A 31 6.77 25.11 0.94
CA CYS A 31 7.05 25.41 -0.47
C CYS A 31 6.75 26.87 -0.86
N TYR A 32 5.80 27.53 -0.19
CA TYR A 32 5.26 28.81 -0.67
C TYR A 32 5.46 29.99 0.26
N LEU A 33 5.77 29.74 1.54
CA LEU A 33 5.81 30.78 2.55
C LEU A 33 7.24 30.97 3.09
N PRO A 34 7.62 32.20 3.41
CA PRO A 34 8.94 32.48 4.01
C PRO A 34 9.01 32.15 5.50
N ASP A 35 7.92 31.61 6.07
CA ASP A 35 7.83 31.32 7.49
C ASP A 35 8.72 30.13 7.91
N THR A 36 9.09 30.09 9.20
CA THR A 36 9.83 28.96 9.74
C THR A 36 8.94 27.72 9.86
N VAL A 37 9.56 26.54 9.92
CA VAL A 37 8.85 25.28 10.12
C VAL A 37 8.02 25.32 11.42
N GLU A 38 8.57 25.85 12.48
CA GLU A 38 7.90 25.98 13.78
C GLU A 38 6.63 26.83 13.66
N THR A 39 6.69 27.96 12.95
CA THR A 39 5.53 28.83 12.71
C THR A 39 4.46 28.12 11.90
N LEU A 40 4.86 27.45 10.81
CA LEU A 40 3.95 26.73 9.93
C LEU A 40 3.26 25.55 10.65
N PHE A 41 3.99 24.82 11.50
CA PHE A 41 3.44 23.70 12.23
C PHE A 41 2.58 24.12 13.44
N ALA A 42 2.71 25.36 13.89
CA ALA A 42 1.86 25.96 14.91
C ALA A 42 0.58 26.63 14.33
N GLU A 43 0.42 26.65 13.00
CA GLU A 43 -0.78 27.24 12.37
C GLU A 43 -2.06 26.50 12.74
N ALA A 44 -3.17 27.25 12.80
CA ALA A 44 -4.49 26.68 13.04
C ALA A 44 -4.91 25.74 11.89
N PRO A 45 -5.59 24.62 12.18
CA PRO A 45 -6.01 23.63 11.18
C PRO A 45 -6.84 24.21 10.03
N GLU A 46 -7.64 25.25 10.28
CA GLU A 46 -8.47 25.90 9.26
C GLU A 46 -7.63 26.62 8.19
N LYS A 47 -6.45 27.12 8.58
CA LYS A 47 -5.53 27.80 7.64
C LYS A 47 -4.82 26.77 6.77
N THR A 48 -4.35 25.69 7.36
CA THR A 48 -3.68 24.58 6.66
C THR A 48 -4.65 23.85 5.75
N GLN A 49 -5.89 23.63 6.17
CA GLN A 49 -6.95 23.03 5.34
C GLN A 49 -7.22 23.87 4.10
N ARG A 50 -7.39 25.19 4.26
CA ARG A 50 -7.59 26.09 3.09
C ARG A 50 -6.42 26.04 2.10
N ARG A 51 -5.19 25.90 2.61
CA ARG A 51 -4.00 25.75 1.76
C ARG A 51 -4.01 24.40 1.04
N ALA A 52 -4.35 23.31 1.71
CA ALA A 52 -4.50 22.00 1.09
C ALA A 52 -5.57 22.01 0.01
N ASP A 53 -6.75 22.57 0.27
CA ASP A 53 -7.83 22.69 -0.72
C ASP A 53 -7.43 23.52 -1.93
N GLY A 54 -6.67 24.60 -1.72
CA GLY A 54 -6.10 25.40 -2.79
C GLY A 54 -5.16 24.60 -3.69
N ASN A 55 -4.29 23.78 -3.10
CA ASN A 55 -3.38 22.90 -3.84
C ASN A 55 -4.11 21.83 -4.64
N ILE A 56 -5.17 21.24 -4.09
CA ILE A 56 -6.03 20.29 -4.82
C ILE A 56 -6.63 20.99 -6.05
N LYS A 57 -7.24 22.16 -5.86
CA LYS A 57 -7.88 22.92 -6.94
C LYS A 57 -6.92 23.35 -8.04
N SER A 58 -5.69 23.66 -7.68
CA SER A 58 -4.66 24.07 -8.63
C SER A 58 -3.93 22.90 -9.30
N GLY A 59 -4.23 21.65 -8.91
CA GLY A 59 -3.55 20.47 -9.43
C GLY A 59 -2.16 20.23 -8.86
N HIS A 60 -1.78 20.92 -7.77
CA HIS A 60 -0.49 20.72 -7.10
C HIS A 60 -0.59 19.56 -6.09
N HIS A 61 -0.46 18.35 -6.59
CA HIS A 61 -0.71 17.15 -5.81
C HIS A 61 0.50 16.63 -5.02
N SER A 62 1.73 17.09 -5.32
CA SER A 62 2.96 16.56 -4.71
C SER A 62 2.99 16.68 -3.17
N VAL A 63 2.36 17.70 -2.61
CA VAL A 63 2.28 17.92 -1.16
C VAL A 63 1.47 16.83 -0.44
N PHE A 64 0.62 16.10 -1.15
CA PHE A 64 -0.16 14.97 -0.62
C PHE A 64 0.61 13.64 -0.64
N GLY A 65 1.81 13.63 -1.17
CA GLY A 65 2.71 12.47 -1.12
C GLY A 65 3.49 12.34 0.19
N HIS A 66 3.44 13.32 1.09
CA HIS A 66 4.14 13.27 2.38
C HIS A 66 3.50 12.29 3.39
N PRO A 67 2.16 12.24 3.56
CA PRO A 67 1.55 11.22 4.38
C PRO A 67 1.72 9.83 3.75
N THR A 68 2.14 8.86 4.55
CA THR A 68 2.28 7.46 4.12
C THR A 68 1.45 6.55 5.01
N TYR A 69 0.92 5.48 4.41
CA TYR A 69 0.14 4.46 5.11
C TYR A 69 0.71 3.08 4.79
N ASN A 70 0.78 2.22 5.80
CA ASN A 70 1.04 0.82 5.63
C ASN A 70 -0.29 0.06 5.70
N LEU A 71 -0.58 -0.72 4.68
CA LEU A 71 -1.82 -1.48 4.56
C LEU A 71 -1.51 -2.97 4.70
N CYS A 72 -2.30 -3.67 5.52
CA CYS A 72 -2.34 -5.13 5.55
C CYS A 72 -3.59 -5.59 4.81
N LEU A 73 -3.41 -6.44 3.81
CA LEU A 73 -4.49 -7.04 3.05
C LEU A 73 -4.56 -8.53 3.40
N GLU A 74 -5.71 -8.96 3.93
CA GLU A 74 -5.96 -10.34 4.30
C GLU A 74 -7.10 -10.95 3.48
N GLY A 75 -7.04 -12.26 3.25
CA GLY A 75 -8.06 -12.97 2.48
C GLY A 75 -8.14 -12.57 1.01
N ILE A 76 -7.02 -12.12 0.43
CA ILE A 76 -6.95 -11.80 -1.01
C ILE A 76 -6.45 -13.01 -1.81
N PRO A 77 -6.97 -13.23 -3.03
CA PRO A 77 -6.46 -14.26 -3.93
C PRO A 77 -5.01 -13.99 -4.31
N LYS A 78 -4.23 -15.06 -4.53
CA LYS A 78 -2.83 -14.96 -4.96
C LYS A 78 -2.64 -14.11 -6.22
N ILE A 79 -3.55 -14.22 -7.18
CA ILE A 79 -3.49 -13.44 -8.41
C ILE A 79 -3.59 -11.92 -8.13
N LEU A 80 -4.41 -11.51 -7.17
CA LEU A 80 -4.51 -10.10 -6.79
C LEU A 80 -3.22 -9.63 -6.10
N ALA A 81 -2.64 -10.45 -5.22
CA ALA A 81 -1.34 -10.14 -4.61
C ALA A 81 -0.24 -9.96 -5.67
N MET A 82 -0.21 -10.82 -6.69
CA MET A 82 0.75 -10.71 -7.81
C MET A 82 0.55 -9.41 -8.61
N ILE A 83 -0.69 -9.02 -8.89
CA ILE A 83 -0.99 -7.75 -9.59
C ILE A 83 -0.51 -6.57 -8.75
N LEU A 84 -0.84 -6.54 -7.45
CA LEU A 84 -0.41 -5.48 -6.55
C LEU A 84 1.12 -5.41 -6.44
N ASN A 85 1.80 -6.54 -6.35
CA ASN A 85 3.27 -6.59 -6.26
C ASN A 85 3.96 -6.11 -7.53
N ASN A 86 3.27 -6.12 -8.67
CA ASN A 86 3.83 -5.64 -9.93
C ASN A 86 3.81 -4.11 -10.07
N GLU A 87 3.02 -3.42 -9.26
CA GLU A 87 3.03 -1.96 -9.19
C GLU A 87 4.32 -1.46 -8.51
N LYS A 88 4.89 -0.37 -9.03
CA LYS A 88 6.19 0.15 -8.57
C LYS A 88 6.11 1.44 -7.78
N ILE A 89 4.91 1.91 -7.50
CA ILE A 89 4.67 3.18 -6.77
C ILE A 89 4.64 3.02 -5.25
N TYR A 90 4.71 1.78 -4.76
CA TYR A 90 4.74 1.45 -3.33
C TYR A 90 5.58 0.20 -3.09
N ASN A 91 5.96 -0.03 -1.84
CA ASN A 91 6.68 -1.24 -1.43
C ASN A 91 5.69 -2.28 -0.92
N THR A 92 5.91 -3.52 -1.27
CA THR A 92 5.07 -4.65 -0.85
C THR A 92 5.89 -5.72 -0.14
N SER A 93 5.23 -6.41 0.78
CA SER A 93 5.71 -7.67 1.36
C SER A 93 4.56 -8.67 1.31
N GLU A 94 4.85 -9.85 0.82
CA GLU A 94 3.85 -10.89 0.65
C GLU A 94 4.25 -12.16 1.39
N LYS A 95 3.25 -12.85 1.96
CA LYS A 95 3.46 -14.14 2.59
C LYS A 95 3.91 -15.17 1.54
N SER A 96 5.11 -15.71 1.73
CA SER A 96 5.68 -16.64 0.76
C SER A 96 5.11 -18.05 0.92
N ALA A 97 4.60 -18.61 -0.17
CA ALA A 97 4.14 -20.00 -0.21
C ALA A 97 5.26 -21.04 0.00
N ARG A 98 6.54 -20.62 -0.04
CA ARG A 98 7.67 -21.50 0.30
C ARG A 98 7.81 -21.75 1.79
N TYR A 99 7.28 -20.85 2.63
CA TYR A 99 7.40 -20.89 4.08
C TYR A 99 6.06 -21.07 4.78
N THR A 100 4.96 -20.92 4.06
CA THR A 100 3.62 -21.02 4.63
C THR A 100 2.79 -21.95 3.78
N HIS A 101 2.21 -22.97 4.43
CA HIS A 101 1.21 -23.78 3.78
C HIS A 101 -0.06 -22.96 3.60
N MET A 102 -0.59 -23.00 2.39
CA MET A 102 -1.95 -22.52 2.10
C MET A 102 -2.89 -23.71 2.30
N GLU A 103 -4.03 -23.46 2.91
CA GLU A 103 -5.11 -24.45 2.98
C GLU A 103 -6.04 -24.19 1.78
N PRO A 104 -5.88 -24.95 0.68
CA PRO A 104 -6.71 -24.77 -0.49
C PRO A 104 -8.12 -25.32 -0.22
N SER A 105 -9.11 -24.76 -0.89
CA SER A 105 -10.42 -25.38 -0.99
C SER A 105 -10.32 -26.76 -1.67
N PRO A 106 -11.29 -27.68 -1.50
CA PRO A 106 -11.25 -28.98 -2.14
C PRO A 106 -11.07 -28.91 -3.67
N GLN A 107 -11.71 -27.94 -4.34
CA GLN A 107 -11.59 -27.73 -5.77
C GLN A 107 -10.19 -27.24 -6.18
N GLU A 108 -9.61 -26.33 -5.41
CA GLU A 108 -8.24 -25.84 -5.66
C GLU A 108 -7.22 -26.94 -5.46
N LYS A 109 -7.42 -27.81 -4.46
CA LYS A 109 -6.56 -28.96 -4.22
C LYS A 109 -6.60 -29.95 -5.37
N GLU A 110 -7.79 -30.33 -5.83
CA GLU A 110 -7.96 -31.21 -6.99
C GLU A 110 -7.28 -30.64 -8.24
N LEU A 111 -7.49 -29.35 -8.52
CA LEU A 111 -6.88 -28.67 -9.65
C LEU A 111 -5.35 -28.64 -9.54
N TYR A 112 -4.82 -28.37 -8.35
CA TYR A 112 -3.39 -28.37 -8.08
C TYR A 112 -2.78 -29.76 -8.33
N GLU A 113 -3.37 -30.82 -7.76
CA GLU A 113 -2.91 -32.19 -7.92
C GLU A 113 -2.91 -32.61 -9.40
N LYS A 114 -3.98 -32.30 -10.13
CA LYS A 114 -4.05 -32.54 -11.58
C LYS A 114 -2.90 -31.89 -12.34
N TRP A 115 -2.62 -30.61 -12.09
CA TRP A 115 -1.54 -29.92 -12.78
C TRP A 115 -0.15 -30.42 -12.39
N ILE A 116 0.04 -30.81 -11.14
CA ILE A 116 1.32 -31.42 -10.70
C ILE A 116 1.59 -32.73 -11.46
N GLU A 117 0.60 -33.60 -11.65
CA GLU A 117 0.78 -34.83 -12.40
C GLU A 117 1.11 -34.54 -13.88
N ILE A 118 0.40 -33.60 -14.54
CA ILE A 118 0.70 -33.17 -15.89
C ILE A 118 2.15 -32.66 -16.01
N PHE A 119 2.59 -31.81 -15.09
CA PHE A 119 3.96 -31.30 -15.12
C PHE A 119 5.01 -32.39 -14.89
N LYS A 120 4.77 -33.33 -13.98
CA LYS A 120 5.67 -34.47 -13.76
C LYS A 120 5.83 -35.31 -15.03
N GLU A 121 4.73 -35.63 -15.71
CA GLU A 121 4.76 -36.37 -16.96
C GLU A 121 5.58 -35.61 -18.04
N GLN A 122 5.32 -34.32 -18.22
CA GLN A 122 6.06 -33.51 -19.22
C GLN A 122 7.54 -33.39 -18.87
N ILE A 123 7.91 -33.24 -17.61
CA ILE A 123 9.31 -33.21 -17.19
C ILE A 123 10.01 -34.56 -17.51
N LEU A 124 9.37 -35.68 -17.23
CA LEU A 124 9.92 -37.02 -17.52
C LEU A 124 10.08 -37.28 -19.02
N ILE A 125 9.21 -36.71 -19.85
CA ILE A 125 9.33 -36.79 -21.32
C ILE A 125 10.55 -35.99 -21.80
N GLN A 126 10.74 -34.78 -21.29
CA GLN A 126 11.82 -33.89 -21.70
C GLN A 126 13.19 -34.25 -21.09
N TYR A 127 13.17 -34.78 -19.88
CA TYR A 127 14.36 -35.12 -19.10
C TYR A 127 14.26 -36.57 -18.57
N PRO A 128 14.32 -37.57 -19.45
CA PRO A 128 14.31 -38.96 -19.01
C PRO A 128 15.57 -39.25 -18.18
N LYS A 129 15.39 -40.01 -17.07
CA LYS A 129 16.48 -40.39 -16.16
C LYS A 129 17.41 -41.39 -16.85
#